data_dd9b410272a7a1cdfe52d4b9c18626f0
#
_entry.id   dd9b410272a7a1cdfe52d4b9c18626f0
#
_cell.length_a   1.000
_cell.length_b   1.000
_cell.length_c   1.000
_cell.angle_alpha   90.00
_cell.angle_beta   90.00
_cell.angle_gamma   90.00
#
_symmetry.space_group_name_H-M   'P 1'
#
loop_
_entity.id
_entity.type
_entity.pdbx_description
1 polymer ?
#
loop_
_entity_poly.entity_id
_entity_poly.type
_entity_poly.pdbx_seq_one_letter_code
_entity_poly.pdbx_strand_id
1 'polypeptide(L)' 'PKNRDGNVTQNCNVLAYNSTGNIFAVRGEKLVVVDGLKDYIVSDAGDVLLICPKSEEQRIKQMVNDAKLTFGDKYL' A
#
# COMPACT_ATOMS: atom_id res chain seq x y z
N PRO A 1 -5.82 2.05 12.80
CA PRO A 1 -7.24 2.06 13.13
C PRO A 1 -8.14 2.08 11.90
N LYS A 2 -9.23 1.41 12.02
CA LYS A 2 -10.20 1.28 10.94
C LYS A 2 -11.22 2.42 11.03
N ASN A 3 -11.42 3.14 9.93
CA ASN A 3 -12.45 4.16 9.90
C ASN A 3 -13.79 3.56 9.42
N ARG A 4 -14.82 4.40 9.34
CA ARG A 4 -16.15 3.93 8.97
C ARG A 4 -16.25 3.38 7.56
N ASP A 5 -15.32 3.72 6.68
CA ASP A 5 -15.26 3.19 5.32
C ASP A 5 -14.50 1.88 5.25
N GLY A 6 -14.09 1.36 6.39
CA GLY A 6 -13.33 0.11 6.45
C GLY A 6 -11.88 0.24 6.06
N ASN A 7 -11.36 1.45 5.88
CA ASN A 7 -9.95 1.66 5.61
C ASN A 7 -9.15 1.58 6.91
N VAL A 8 -8.01 0.91 6.84
CA VAL A 8 -7.08 0.79 7.95
C VAL A 8 -5.84 1.59 7.62
N THR A 9 -5.40 2.45 8.55
CA THR A 9 -4.19 3.24 8.34
C THR A 9 -3.17 2.90 9.41
N GLN A 10 -1.92 2.74 9.00
CA GLN A 10 -0.80 2.44 9.89
C GLN A 10 0.33 3.43 9.60
N ASN A 11 0.63 4.27 10.58
CA ASN A 11 1.76 5.20 10.52
C ASN A 11 1.70 6.20 9.35
N CYS A 12 0.51 6.48 8.85
CA CYS A 12 0.35 7.46 7.77
C CYS A 12 -1.01 8.14 7.88
N ASN A 13 -1.10 9.31 7.27
CA ASN A 13 -2.35 10.03 7.12
C ASN A 13 -2.90 9.76 5.73
N VAL A 14 -4.20 9.55 5.65
CA VAL A 14 -4.86 9.20 4.39
C VAL A 14 -6.06 10.10 4.18
N LEU A 15 -6.16 10.66 2.97
CA LEU A 15 -7.36 11.34 2.51
C LEU A 15 -7.95 10.47 1.40
N ALA A 16 -9.11 9.89 1.66
CA ALA A 16 -9.70 8.90 0.76
C ALA A 16 -11.04 9.39 0.23
N TYR A 17 -11.17 9.37 -1.09
CA TYR A 17 -12.41 9.71 -1.78
C TYR A 17 -12.95 8.46 -2.45
N ASN A 18 -14.22 8.11 -2.18
CA ASN A 18 -14.87 6.95 -2.80
C ASN A 18 -14.02 5.68 -2.68
N SER A 19 -13.37 5.51 -1.54
CA SER A 19 -12.41 4.44 -1.32
C SER A 19 -12.75 3.70 -0.06
N THR A 20 -12.88 2.38 -0.14
CA THR A 20 -13.34 1.55 0.97
C THR A 20 -12.53 0.27 1.07
N GLY A 21 -12.39 -0.23 2.30
CA GLY A 21 -11.81 -1.54 2.54
C GLY A 21 -10.32 -1.65 2.28
N ASN A 22 -9.60 -0.54 2.25
CA ASN A 22 -8.16 -0.54 1.92
C ASN A 22 -7.29 -0.58 3.17
N ILE A 23 -6.07 -1.03 3.01
CA ILE A 23 -5.04 -0.99 4.05
C ILE A 23 -3.92 -0.08 3.56
N PHE A 24 -3.60 0.93 4.37
CA PHE A 24 -2.53 1.88 4.07
C PHE A 24 -1.45 1.78 5.12
N ALA A 25 -0.24 1.44 4.71
CA ALA A 25 0.92 1.34 5.59
C ALA A 25 2.12 1.98 4.92
N VAL A 26 2.08 3.32 4.84
CA VAL A 26 3.10 4.10 4.14
C VAL A 26 3.87 4.93 5.17
N ARG A 27 5.19 4.81 5.16
CA ARG A 27 6.05 5.47 6.12
C ARG A 27 6.60 6.79 5.58
N GLY A 28 7.30 7.53 6.44
CA GLY A 28 7.97 8.75 6.04
C GLY A 28 7.11 9.99 6.09
N GLU A 29 6.10 9.99 6.95
CA GLU A 29 5.25 11.17 7.18
C GLU A 29 4.52 11.66 5.92
N LYS A 30 4.32 10.78 4.97
CA LYS A 30 3.61 11.14 3.75
C LYS A 30 2.11 11.19 3.98
N LEU A 31 1.47 12.11 3.28
CA LEU A 31 0.02 12.09 3.14
C LEU A 31 -0.30 11.26 1.90
N VAL A 32 -1.20 10.31 2.07
CA VAL A 32 -1.67 9.48 0.96
C VAL A 32 -3.04 9.96 0.54
N VAL A 33 -3.21 10.28 -0.73
CA VAL A 33 -4.50 10.70 -1.27
C VAL A 33 -4.93 9.68 -2.32
N VAL A 34 -6.12 9.14 -2.16
CA VAL A 34 -6.65 8.13 -3.10
C VAL A 34 -8.08 8.47 -3.48
N ASP A 35 -8.47 8.07 -4.66
CA ASP A 35 -9.84 8.21 -5.15
C ASP A 35 -10.22 6.95 -5.92
N GLY A 36 -11.35 6.36 -5.55
CA GLY A 36 -11.89 5.20 -6.25
C GLY A 36 -11.19 3.89 -5.96
N LEU A 37 -10.48 3.78 -4.83
CA LEU A 37 -9.74 2.58 -4.48
C LEU A 37 -10.57 1.70 -3.56
N LYS A 38 -10.70 0.42 -3.90
CA LYS A 38 -11.50 -0.51 -3.12
C LYS A 38 -10.76 -1.82 -2.89
N ASP A 39 -10.64 -2.22 -1.62
CA ASP A 39 -10.06 -3.50 -1.21
C ASP A 39 -8.61 -3.66 -1.69
N TYR A 40 -7.83 -2.60 -1.58
CA TYR A 40 -6.41 -2.61 -1.94
C TYR A 40 -5.52 -2.50 -0.72
N ILE A 41 -4.29 -2.95 -0.93
CA ILE A 41 -3.19 -2.74 0.00
C ILE A 41 -2.26 -1.71 -0.62
N VAL A 42 -1.96 -0.65 0.13
CA VAL A 42 -0.96 0.36 -0.24
C VAL A 42 0.07 0.36 0.86
N SER A 43 1.28 -0.06 0.54
CA SER A 43 2.30 -0.28 1.56
C SER A 43 3.67 0.06 0.99
N ASP A 44 4.61 0.44 1.85
CA ASP A 44 5.98 0.61 1.43
C ASP A 44 6.94 -0.32 2.17
N ALA A 45 8.03 -0.66 1.50
CA ALA A 45 9.13 -1.42 2.06
C ALA A 45 10.41 -0.87 1.43
N GLY A 46 11.30 -0.29 2.25
CA GLY A 46 12.44 0.45 1.73
C GLY A 46 11.94 1.63 0.89
N ASP A 47 12.42 1.75 -0.31
CA ASP A 47 11.97 2.79 -1.25
C ASP A 47 10.99 2.24 -2.28
N VAL A 48 10.37 1.09 -2.00
CA VAL A 48 9.39 0.48 -2.90
C VAL A 48 7.99 0.77 -2.36
N LEU A 49 7.15 1.34 -3.21
CA LEU A 49 5.73 1.52 -2.91
C LEU A 49 4.96 0.43 -3.64
N LEU A 50 4.21 -0.35 -2.88
CA LEU A 50 3.43 -1.46 -3.41
C LEU A 50 1.95 -1.12 -3.36
N ILE A 51 1.25 -1.35 -4.45
CA ILE A 51 -0.21 -1.18 -4.53
C ILE A 51 -0.77 -2.43 -5.19
N CYS A 52 -1.58 -3.18 -4.46
CA CYS A 52 -2.17 -4.40 -5.02
C CYS A 52 -3.51 -4.69 -4.37
N PRO A 53 -4.39 -5.43 -5.06
CA PRO A 53 -5.65 -5.87 -4.45
C PRO A 53 -5.38 -6.79 -3.26
N LYS A 54 -6.22 -6.71 -2.22
CA LYS A 54 -6.12 -7.62 -1.08
C LYS A 54 -6.17 -9.07 -1.50
N SER A 55 -6.93 -9.39 -2.55
CA SER A 55 -7.04 -10.75 -3.05
C SER A 55 -5.73 -11.31 -3.58
N GLU A 56 -4.76 -10.44 -3.84
CA GLU A 56 -3.44 -10.83 -4.34
C GLU A 56 -2.35 -10.71 -3.27
N GLU A 57 -2.74 -10.63 -2.02
CA GLU A 57 -1.79 -10.44 -0.91
C GLU A 57 -0.69 -11.48 -0.89
N GLN A 58 -1.01 -12.74 -1.19
CA GLN A 58 -0.01 -13.80 -1.19
C GLN A 58 1.06 -13.64 -2.26
N ARG A 59 0.84 -12.78 -3.24
CA ARG A 59 1.81 -12.51 -4.31
C ARG A 59 2.76 -11.38 -3.98
N ILE A 60 2.59 -10.71 -2.86
CA ILE A 60 3.42 -9.55 -2.51
C ILE A 60 4.90 -9.92 -2.47
N LYS A 61 5.22 -11.06 -1.88
CA LYS A 61 6.60 -11.51 -1.79
C LYS A 61 7.22 -11.70 -3.17
N GLN A 62 6.45 -12.27 -4.10
CA GLN A 62 6.89 -12.42 -5.48
C GLN A 62 7.10 -11.06 -6.15
N MET A 63 6.17 -10.13 -5.92
CA MET A 63 6.26 -8.79 -6.52
C MET A 63 7.51 -8.05 -6.06
N VAL A 64 7.81 -8.12 -4.76
CA VAL A 64 9.01 -7.52 -4.21
C VAL A 64 10.26 -8.18 -4.79
N ASN A 65 10.25 -9.50 -4.91
CA ASN A 65 11.37 -10.22 -5.50
C ASN A 65 11.57 -9.88 -6.98
N ASP A 66 10.48 -9.71 -7.72
CA ASP A 66 10.55 -9.32 -9.14
C ASP A 66 11.15 -7.91 -9.28
N ALA A 67 10.79 -7.01 -8.39
CA ALA A 67 11.36 -5.67 -8.38
C ALA A 67 12.87 -5.73 -8.11
N LYS A 68 13.28 -6.57 -7.17
CA LYS A 68 14.68 -6.78 -6.84
C LYS A 68 15.46 -7.36 -8.02
N LEU A 69 14.89 -8.33 -8.71
CA LEU A 69 15.54 -8.94 -9.87
C LEU A 69 15.66 -7.97 -11.04
N THR A 70 14.69 -7.09 -11.20
CA THR A 70 14.66 -6.14 -12.32
C THR A 70 15.57 -4.94 -12.07
N PHE A 71 15.55 -4.39 -10.86
CA PHE A 71 16.24 -3.15 -10.55
C PHE A 71 17.38 -3.31 -9.55
N GLY A 72 17.63 -4.53 -9.07
CA GLY A 72 18.63 -4.79 -8.06
C GLY A 72 18.16 -4.37 -6.67
N ASP A 73 19.08 -4.32 -5.72
CA ASP A 73 18.78 -4.01 -4.32
C ASP A 73 18.66 -2.51 -4.04
N LYS A 74 18.68 -1.70 -5.07
CA LYS A 74 18.74 -0.25 -4.96
C LYS A 74 17.62 0.35 -4.12
N TYR A 75 16.44 -0.23 -4.21
CA TYR A 75 15.25 0.31 -3.56
C TYR A 75 14.86 -0.41 -2.27
N LEU A 76 15.53 -1.50 -1.96
CA LEU A 76 15.14 -2.35 -0.81
C LEU A 76 16.13 -2.24 0.39
#